data_e9ef49e1078909e15c797968dea3a106
#
_entry.id   e9ef49e1078909e15c797968dea3a106
#
_cell.length_a   1.000
_cell.length_b   1.000
_cell.length_c   1.000
_cell.angle_alpha   90.00
_cell.angle_beta   90.00
_cell.angle_gamma   90.00
#
_symmetry.space_group_name_H-M   'P 1'
#
loop_
_entity.id
_entity.type
_entity.pdbx_description
1 polymer ?
#
loop_
_entity_poly.entity_id
_entity_poly.type
_entity_poly.pdbx_seq_one_letter_code
_entity_poly.pdbx_strand_id
1 'polypeptide(L)'
;MADVLSQNEIDALLKQLSTGELDADDFTETKSVKVKEYDFSRPAKFSKEHLRTLEIIFEHYGRLLSSNLPAYLRKNVQVEVMNSEAVTYSEFSNALSNPVLLGIVNASPLNGSIVIEMAQNLGYVVVDRMLGGKGVP
;
A
#
# COMPACT_ATOMS: atom_id res chain seq x y z
N MET A 1 -1.64 2.07 -16.69
CA MET A 1 -2.52 2.46 -17.81
C MET A 1 -3.23 1.19 -18.21
N ALA A 2 -4.55 1.19 -18.19
CA ALA A 2 -5.31 0.03 -18.68
C ALA A 2 -5.12 0.00 -20.20
N ASP A 3 -4.56 -1.10 -20.72
CA ASP A 3 -4.46 -1.32 -22.14
C ASP A 3 -5.89 -1.45 -22.68
N VAL A 4 -6.29 -0.45 -23.47
CA VAL A 4 -7.58 -0.47 -24.16
C VAL A 4 -7.42 -1.41 -25.35
N LEU A 5 -8.15 -2.52 -25.33
CA LEU A 5 -8.20 -3.47 -26.44
C LEU A 5 -8.49 -2.74 -27.76
N SER A 6 -7.77 -3.07 -28.81
CA SER A 6 -8.01 -2.52 -30.14
C SER A 6 -9.33 -3.02 -30.71
N GLN A 7 -9.97 -2.24 -31.60
CA GLN A 7 -11.23 -2.59 -32.23
C GLN A 7 -11.14 -3.97 -32.95
N ASN A 8 -9.99 -4.26 -33.54
CA ASN A 8 -9.75 -5.55 -34.23
C ASN A 8 -9.69 -6.75 -33.26
N GLU A 9 -9.18 -6.53 -32.04
CA GLU A 9 -9.15 -7.56 -31.00
C GLU A 9 -10.57 -7.82 -30.43
N ILE A 10 -11.37 -6.76 -30.29
CA ILE A 10 -12.76 -6.88 -29.87
C ILE A 10 -13.58 -7.66 -30.91
N ASP A 11 -13.41 -7.37 -32.19
CA ASP A 11 -14.11 -8.05 -33.28
C ASP A 11 -13.67 -9.51 -33.42
N ALA A 12 -12.38 -9.82 -33.19
CA ALA A 12 -11.87 -11.17 -33.17
C ALA A 12 -12.46 -12.00 -32.01
N LEU A 13 -12.55 -11.39 -30.80
CA LEU A 13 -13.16 -12.02 -29.62
C LEU A 13 -14.65 -12.30 -29.82
N LEU A 14 -15.40 -11.32 -30.41
CA LEU A 14 -16.81 -11.48 -30.71
C LEU A 14 -17.06 -12.60 -31.73
N LYS A 15 -16.18 -12.75 -32.73
CA LYS A 15 -16.24 -13.81 -33.71
C LYS A 15 -15.98 -15.19 -33.11
N GLN A 16 -15.01 -15.31 -32.22
CA GLN A 16 -14.72 -16.57 -31.50
C GLN A 16 -15.86 -16.92 -30.53
N LEU A 17 -16.48 -15.95 -29.88
CA LEU A 17 -17.66 -16.18 -29.03
C LEU A 17 -18.85 -16.67 -29.82
N SER A 18 -19.04 -16.17 -31.05
CA SER A 18 -20.17 -16.56 -31.92
C SER A 18 -20.02 -17.95 -32.54
N THR A 19 -18.81 -18.46 -32.67
CA THR A 19 -18.52 -19.81 -33.23
C THR A 19 -18.52 -20.90 -32.15
N GLY A 20 -18.63 -20.58 -30.87
CA GLY A 20 -18.69 -21.57 -29.79
C GLY A 20 -17.38 -22.29 -29.51
N GLU A 21 -16.25 -21.81 -30.06
CA GLU A 21 -14.91 -22.41 -29.90
C GLU A 21 -14.13 -21.90 -28.67
N LEU A 22 -14.78 -21.14 -27.78
CA LEU A 22 -14.17 -20.71 -26.56
C LEU A 22 -14.44 -21.71 -25.45
N ASP A 23 -13.45 -22.51 -25.11
CA ASP A 23 -13.44 -23.23 -23.83
C ASP A 23 -13.31 -22.17 -22.70
N ALA A 24 -14.24 -22.24 -21.73
CA ALA A 24 -14.30 -21.33 -20.60
C ALA A 24 -13.04 -21.36 -19.70
N ASP A 25 -12.20 -22.39 -19.89
CA ASP A 25 -10.94 -22.56 -19.14
C ASP A 25 -9.77 -21.74 -19.70
N ASP A 26 -9.87 -21.20 -20.92
CA ASP A 26 -8.83 -20.33 -21.50
C ASP A 26 -8.87 -18.87 -21.00
N PHE A 27 -9.95 -18.49 -20.32
CA PHE A 27 -10.09 -17.17 -19.67
C PHE A 27 -9.58 -17.12 -18.22
N THR A 28 -8.90 -18.13 -17.74
CA THR A 28 -8.04 -17.94 -16.60
C THR A 28 -6.96 -16.96 -17.01
N GLU A 29 -7.18 -15.66 -16.68
CA GLU A 29 -6.13 -14.67 -16.69
C GLU A 29 -4.83 -15.35 -16.24
N THR A 30 -3.94 -15.57 -17.19
CA THR A 30 -2.53 -15.72 -16.84
C THR A 30 -2.13 -14.41 -16.20
N LYS A 31 -2.44 -14.24 -14.90
CA LYS A 31 -1.72 -13.31 -14.05
C LYS A 31 -0.27 -13.66 -14.32
N SER A 32 0.35 -12.89 -15.18
CA SER A 32 1.78 -12.98 -15.37
C SER A 32 2.37 -12.77 -13.99
N VAL A 33 2.66 -13.89 -13.32
CA VAL A 33 3.40 -13.87 -12.06
C VAL A 33 4.70 -13.20 -12.46
N LYS A 34 4.86 -11.92 -12.13
CA LYS A 34 6.13 -11.22 -12.28
C LYS A 34 7.12 -11.99 -11.43
N VAL A 35 7.81 -12.94 -12.06
CA VAL A 35 8.90 -13.67 -11.46
C VAL A 35 10.00 -12.64 -11.25
N LYS A 36 10.13 -12.17 -10.01
CA LYS A 36 11.22 -11.29 -9.62
C LYS A 36 12.45 -12.16 -9.51
N GLU A 37 13.49 -11.88 -10.30
CA GLU A 37 14.79 -12.56 -10.15
C GLU A 37 15.28 -12.39 -8.72
N TYR A 38 15.55 -13.50 -8.06
CA TYR A 38 16.06 -13.50 -6.68
C TYR A 38 17.58 -13.32 -6.71
N ASP A 39 18.05 -12.19 -6.23
CA ASP A 39 19.48 -11.92 -6.07
C ASP A 39 20.02 -12.62 -4.83
N PHE A 40 20.68 -13.75 -5.02
CA PHE A 40 21.32 -14.53 -3.95
C PHE A 40 22.47 -13.80 -3.27
N SER A 41 23.05 -12.77 -3.87
CA SER A 41 24.09 -11.94 -3.26
C SER A 41 23.53 -11.01 -2.19
N ARG A 42 22.22 -10.75 -2.21
CA ARG A 42 21.50 -9.91 -1.26
C ARG A 42 20.29 -10.65 -0.67
N PRO A 43 20.52 -11.61 0.23
CA PRO A 43 19.44 -12.39 0.81
C PRO A 43 18.48 -11.48 1.57
N ALA A 44 17.18 -11.68 1.36
CA ALA A 44 16.15 -10.99 2.11
C ALA A 44 16.28 -11.31 3.60
N LYS A 45 16.52 -10.30 4.45
CA LYS A 45 16.62 -10.48 5.90
C LYS A 45 15.32 -10.89 6.56
N PHE A 46 14.18 -10.60 5.92
CA PHE A 46 12.86 -10.89 6.42
C PHE A 46 12.19 -11.97 5.58
N SER A 47 11.66 -13.00 6.23
CA SER A 47 10.86 -14.02 5.56
C SER A 47 9.48 -13.45 5.20
N LYS A 48 8.80 -14.10 4.25
CA LYS A 48 7.41 -13.74 3.92
C LYS A 48 6.48 -13.84 5.13
N GLU A 49 6.74 -14.76 6.05
CA GLU A 49 5.96 -14.93 7.26
C GLU A 49 6.14 -13.76 8.22
N HIS A 50 7.36 -13.23 8.36
CA HIS A 50 7.61 -12.03 9.15
C HIS A 50 6.84 -10.82 8.60
N LEU A 51 6.87 -10.61 7.27
CA LEU A 51 6.13 -9.50 6.64
C LEU A 51 4.62 -9.66 6.84
N ARG A 52 4.09 -10.87 6.68
CA ARG A 52 2.67 -11.15 6.92
C ARG A 52 2.26 -10.92 8.37
N THR A 53 3.12 -11.30 9.31
CA THR A 53 2.86 -11.06 10.74
C THR A 53 2.83 -9.57 11.05
N LEU A 54 3.76 -8.80 10.48
CA LEU A 54 3.75 -7.33 10.60
C LEU A 54 2.48 -6.73 9.99
N GLU A 55 2.06 -7.20 8.83
CA GLU A 55 0.82 -6.75 8.18
C GLU A 55 -0.39 -6.94 9.10
N ILE A 56 -0.55 -8.12 9.70
CA ILE A 56 -1.64 -8.39 10.66
C ILE A 56 -1.57 -7.46 11.88
N ILE A 57 -0.37 -7.23 12.43
CA ILE A 57 -0.17 -6.32 13.56
C ILE A 57 -0.59 -4.90 13.18
N PHE A 58 -0.15 -4.41 12.02
CA PHE A 58 -0.48 -3.07 11.55
C PHE A 58 -1.93 -2.92 11.11
N GLU A 59 -2.58 -3.96 10.58
CA GLU A 59 -4.02 -3.97 10.36
C GLU A 59 -4.81 -3.79 11.67
N HIS A 60 -4.39 -4.50 12.72
CA HIS A 60 -5.01 -4.33 14.04
C HIS A 60 -4.80 -2.92 14.57
N TYR A 61 -3.59 -2.39 14.44
CA TYR A 61 -3.27 -1.01 14.81
C TYR A 61 -4.06 0.01 13.98
N GLY A 62 -4.24 -0.21 12.69
CA GLY A 62 -5.08 0.61 11.81
C GLY A 62 -6.53 0.69 12.29
N ARG A 63 -7.11 -0.43 12.73
CA ARG A 63 -8.46 -0.46 13.34
C ARG A 63 -8.52 0.38 14.61
N LEU A 64 -7.50 0.29 15.48
CA LEU A 64 -7.42 1.12 16.69
C LEU A 64 -7.30 2.61 16.36
N LEU A 65 -6.50 2.97 15.36
CA LEU A 65 -6.38 4.35 14.88
C LEU A 65 -7.70 4.85 14.31
N SER A 66 -8.39 4.05 13.50
CA SER A 66 -9.71 4.39 12.92
C SER A 66 -10.76 4.65 13.99
N SER A 67 -10.65 4.00 15.15
CA SER A 67 -11.54 4.21 16.29
C SER A 67 -11.19 5.45 17.12
N ASN A 68 -9.91 5.76 17.27
CA ASN A 68 -9.45 6.82 18.17
C ASN A 68 -9.28 8.18 17.47
N LEU A 69 -8.77 8.21 16.24
CA LEU A 69 -8.51 9.46 15.52
C LEU A 69 -9.75 10.34 15.31
N PRO A 70 -10.96 9.80 15.08
CA PRO A 70 -12.16 10.62 14.95
C PRO A 70 -12.45 11.51 16.16
N ALA A 71 -12.11 11.07 17.38
CA ALA A 71 -12.29 11.84 18.60
C ALA A 71 -11.40 13.09 18.62
N TYR A 72 -10.18 12.99 18.11
CA TYR A 72 -9.22 14.09 18.07
C TYR A 72 -9.45 15.02 16.87
N LEU A 73 -9.73 14.43 15.71
CA LEU A 73 -9.84 15.16 14.46
C LEU A 73 -11.27 15.66 14.16
N ARG A 74 -12.26 15.23 14.95
CA ARG A 74 -13.69 15.57 14.77
C ARG A 74 -14.16 15.27 13.33
N LYS A 75 -13.66 14.20 12.76
CA LYS A 75 -14.01 13.71 11.43
C LYS A 75 -13.86 12.20 11.37
N ASN A 76 -14.69 11.55 10.57
CA ASN A 76 -14.51 10.13 10.31
C ASN A 76 -13.18 9.89 9.59
N VAL A 77 -12.38 8.95 10.12
CA VAL A 77 -11.06 8.57 9.60
C VAL A 77 -11.03 7.05 9.49
N GLN A 78 -10.61 6.55 8.36
CA GLN A 78 -10.38 5.14 8.11
C GLN A 78 -8.91 4.94 7.78
N VAL A 79 -8.29 3.97 8.44
CA VAL A 79 -6.88 3.63 8.27
C VAL A 79 -6.78 2.17 7.86
N GLU A 80 -6.20 1.92 6.71
CA GLU A 80 -6.03 0.59 6.12
C GLU A 80 -4.56 0.37 5.76
N VAL A 81 -4.08 -0.87 5.92
CA VAL A 81 -2.75 -1.27 5.47
C VAL A 81 -2.84 -1.63 3.99
N MET A 82 -2.07 -0.95 3.17
CA MET A 82 -2.05 -1.20 1.73
C MET A 82 -1.04 -2.28 1.35
N ASN A 83 0.15 -2.24 1.96
CA ASN A 83 1.23 -3.16 1.61
C ASN A 83 2.29 -3.21 2.71
N SER A 84 3.01 -4.33 2.80
CA SER A 84 4.16 -4.53 3.68
C SER A 84 5.31 -5.12 2.87
N GLU A 85 6.39 -4.37 2.73
CA GLU A 85 7.54 -4.72 1.91
C GLU A 85 8.86 -4.60 2.65
N ALA A 86 9.83 -5.42 2.25
CA ALA A 86 11.22 -5.26 2.65
C ALA A 86 11.98 -4.54 1.53
N VAL A 87 12.44 -3.35 1.81
CA VAL A 87 13.20 -2.51 0.87
C VAL A 87 14.60 -2.22 1.40
N THR A 88 15.51 -1.83 0.52
CA THR A 88 16.83 -1.36 0.93
C THR A 88 16.75 0.05 1.49
N TYR A 89 17.74 0.44 2.32
CA TYR A 89 17.78 1.81 2.85
C TYR A 89 17.85 2.87 1.74
N SER A 90 18.57 2.58 0.66
CA SER A 90 18.65 3.50 -0.48
C SER A 90 17.31 3.65 -1.20
N GLU A 91 16.56 2.58 -1.38
CA GLU A 91 15.20 2.62 -1.94
C GLU A 91 14.27 3.43 -1.04
N PHE A 92 14.30 3.16 0.27
CA PHE A 92 13.53 3.94 1.24
C PHE A 92 13.88 5.43 1.19
N SER A 93 15.17 5.77 1.25
CA SER A 93 15.62 7.17 1.24
C SER A 93 15.24 7.91 -0.05
N ASN A 94 15.29 7.22 -1.20
CA ASN A 94 14.91 7.80 -2.49
C ASN A 94 13.40 7.92 -2.69
N ALA A 95 12.62 7.11 -1.97
CA ALA A 95 11.15 7.14 -2.03
C ALA A 95 10.54 8.25 -1.18
N LEU A 96 11.30 8.83 -0.22
CA LEU A 96 10.82 9.91 0.63
C LEU A 96 10.43 11.13 -0.20
N SER A 97 9.25 11.66 0.06
CA SER A 97 8.78 12.92 -0.54
C SER A 97 9.58 14.11 0.00
N ASN A 98 9.66 15.19 -0.79
CA ASN A 98 10.30 16.44 -0.35
C ASN A 98 9.33 17.61 -0.58
N PRO A 99 8.85 18.26 0.47
CA PRO A 99 9.16 18.05 1.90
C PRO A 99 8.38 16.88 2.53
N VAL A 100 8.92 16.32 3.61
CA VAL A 100 8.35 15.20 4.37
C VAL A 100 8.29 15.51 5.86
N LEU A 101 7.27 14.99 6.53
CA LEU A 101 7.17 14.98 7.99
C LEU A 101 7.58 13.60 8.51
N LEU A 102 8.65 13.55 9.30
CA LEU A 102 9.14 12.31 9.92
C LEU A 102 8.91 12.33 11.42
N GLY A 103 8.29 11.29 11.93
CA GLY A 103 8.15 11.02 13.36
C GLY A 103 9.07 9.87 13.78
N ILE A 104 9.86 10.06 14.84
CA ILE A 104 10.67 8.98 15.44
C ILE A 104 9.97 8.55 16.72
N VAL A 105 9.59 7.27 16.78
CA VAL A 105 8.84 6.70 17.91
C VAL A 105 9.64 5.60 18.57
N ASN A 106 9.79 5.68 19.89
CA ASN A 106 10.38 4.64 20.71
C ASN A 106 9.26 3.88 21.41
N ALA A 107 9.12 2.59 21.10
CA ALA A 107 8.05 1.74 21.64
C ALA A 107 8.61 0.85 22.78
N SER A 108 8.69 1.39 24.00
CA SER A 108 9.08 0.58 25.18
C SER A 108 8.06 -0.55 25.43
N PRO A 109 8.49 -1.79 25.75
CA PRO A 109 9.86 -2.24 26.08
C PRO A 109 10.73 -2.68 24.90
N LEU A 110 10.30 -2.46 23.66
CA LEU A 110 11.08 -2.83 22.49
C LEU A 110 12.31 -1.95 22.36
N ASN A 111 13.45 -2.56 21.99
CA ASN A 111 14.67 -1.84 21.70
C ASN A 111 14.65 -1.38 20.23
N GLY A 112 14.94 -0.10 20.01
CA GLY A 112 14.99 0.51 18.69
C GLY A 112 13.94 1.57 18.49
N SER A 113 14.03 2.26 17.35
CA SER A 113 13.11 3.33 16.97
C SER A 113 12.37 2.96 15.71
N ILE A 114 11.11 3.35 15.65
CA ILE A 114 10.25 3.23 14.45
C ILE A 114 10.20 4.62 13.82
N VAL A 115 10.39 4.69 12.52
CA VAL A 115 10.24 5.93 11.75
C VAL A 115 8.88 5.91 11.07
N ILE A 116 8.10 6.95 11.30
CA ILE A 116 6.80 7.15 10.66
C ILE A 116 6.97 8.31 9.67
N GLU A 117 6.69 8.04 8.41
CA GLU A 117 6.60 9.07 7.39
C GLU A 117 5.14 9.51 7.21
N MET A 118 4.94 10.81 7.09
CA MET A 118 3.64 11.39 6.82
C MET A 118 3.76 12.45 5.72
N ALA A 119 2.86 12.38 4.74
CA ALA A 119 2.77 13.42 3.73
C ALA A 119 2.47 14.78 4.37
N GLN A 120 3.14 15.83 3.91
CA GLN A 120 3.02 17.17 4.47
C GLN A 120 1.57 17.66 4.52
N ASN A 121 0.80 17.46 3.45
CA ASN A 121 -0.60 17.87 3.38
C ASN A 121 -1.44 17.19 4.48
N LEU A 122 -1.20 15.91 4.74
CA LEU A 122 -1.87 15.20 5.82
C LEU A 122 -1.49 15.80 7.19
N GLY A 123 -0.20 16.11 7.38
CA GLY A 123 0.28 16.77 8.60
C GLY A 123 -0.42 18.11 8.85
N TYR A 124 -0.55 18.94 7.84
CA TYR A 124 -1.28 20.21 7.96
C TYR A 124 -2.76 20.02 8.29
N VAL A 125 -3.43 19.09 7.63
CA VAL A 125 -4.82 18.78 7.93
C VAL A 125 -5.01 18.31 9.37
N VAL A 126 -4.12 17.46 9.86
CA VAL A 126 -4.15 16.97 11.25
C VAL A 126 -3.99 18.12 12.23
N VAL A 127 -2.98 18.98 12.05
CA VAL A 127 -2.73 20.13 12.93
C VAL A 127 -3.90 21.10 12.89
N ASP A 128 -4.40 21.48 11.70
CA ASP A 128 -5.52 22.39 11.55
C ASP A 128 -6.78 21.85 12.26
N ARG A 129 -7.08 20.55 12.10
CA ARG A 129 -8.19 19.92 12.80
C ARG A 129 -8.05 19.90 14.31
N MET A 130 -6.86 19.64 14.83
CA MET A 130 -6.59 19.66 16.27
C MET A 130 -6.76 21.05 16.85
N LEU A 131 -6.46 22.09 16.07
CA LEU A 131 -6.66 23.50 16.45
C LEU A 131 -8.10 23.99 16.23
N GLY A 132 -8.98 23.14 15.71
CA GLY A 132 -10.40 23.48 15.50
C GLY A 132 -10.75 23.99 14.11
N GLY A 133 -9.82 23.93 13.16
CA GLY A 133 -10.02 24.31 11.77
C GLY A 133 -10.85 23.28 10.97
N LYS A 134 -11.09 23.60 9.70
CA LYS A 134 -11.91 22.78 8.80
C LYS A 134 -11.13 21.61 8.16
N GLY A 135 -9.81 21.57 8.29
CA GLY A 135 -8.94 20.58 7.67
C GLY A 135 -8.87 20.74 6.15
N VAL A 136 -8.77 21.96 5.69
CA VAL A 136 -8.51 22.28 4.29
C VAL A 136 -7.01 22.59 4.19
N PRO A 137 -6.23 21.82 3.33
CA PRO A 137 -4.81 22.07 3.16
C PRO A 137 -4.53 23.38 2.43
#